data_285331394b8018f9faaf1b08b2ba6046
#
_entry.id   285331394b8018f9faaf1b08b2ba6046
#
_cell.length_a   1.000
_cell.length_b   1.000
_cell.length_c   1.000
_cell.angle_alpha   90.00
_cell.angle_beta   90.00
_cell.angle_gamma   90.00
#
_symmetry.space_group_name_H-M   'P 1'
#
loop_
_entity.id
_entity.type
_entity.pdbx_description
1 polymer ?
#
loop_
_entity_poly.entity_id
_entity_poly.type
_entity_poly.pdbx_seq_one_letter_code
_entity_poly.pdbx_strand_id
1 'polypeptide(L)'
;TNEQFMAWGWRCAFLLSVVLVGVALYIRMHILETPDFRKAQERGKTEHKSLPIVRVCKEHPGNIALGVGARWIDGVFFNVLAVFVITYLVQYVDVPRTEALTVVMIAALVMCPFILFAGRLADRFGRGKVYGLASLLCGLSIFPSFWLMEGSGGTLFLIGLAIVIPLSVFYAGVFGPEAALFSDLFPPDVRYTGISIVYQFPGFLVAGIVPGLCTLFMKWNDGDPL
;
A
#
# COMPACT_ATOMS: atom_id res chain seq x y z
N THR A 1 -14.91 -2.46 -27.82
CA THR A 1 -16.23 -2.76 -27.24
C THR A 1 -16.07 -3.58 -25.96
N ASN A 2 -17.03 -3.52 -25.02
CA ASN A 2 -17.02 -4.30 -23.77
C ASN A 2 -16.86 -5.80 -24.04
N GLU A 3 -17.46 -6.32 -25.09
CA GLU A 3 -17.36 -7.73 -25.47
C GLU A 3 -15.94 -8.13 -25.86
N GLN A 4 -15.23 -7.31 -26.62
CA GLN A 4 -13.83 -7.56 -26.99
C GLN A 4 -12.89 -7.48 -25.76
N PHE A 5 -13.17 -6.56 -24.84
CA PHE A 5 -12.42 -6.49 -23.58
C PHE A 5 -12.64 -7.75 -22.73
N MET A 6 -13.88 -8.20 -22.58
CA MET A 6 -14.22 -9.42 -21.81
C MET A 6 -13.70 -10.68 -22.49
N ALA A 7 -13.66 -10.74 -23.83
CA ALA A 7 -13.13 -11.91 -24.55
C ALA A 7 -11.59 -12.02 -24.46
N TRP A 8 -10.88 -10.93 -24.68
CA TRP A 8 -9.42 -10.96 -24.83
C TRP A 8 -8.67 -9.78 -24.20
N GLY A 9 -9.28 -8.59 -24.11
CA GLY A 9 -8.59 -7.35 -23.74
C GLY A 9 -7.92 -7.38 -22.37
N TRP A 10 -8.54 -8.01 -21.38
CA TRP A 10 -7.97 -8.16 -20.04
C TRP A 10 -6.66 -8.98 -20.04
N ARG A 11 -6.49 -9.93 -20.98
CA ARG A 11 -5.28 -10.74 -21.11
C ARG A 11 -4.08 -9.90 -21.58
N CYS A 12 -4.31 -8.85 -22.35
CA CYS A 12 -3.23 -7.96 -22.82
C CYS A 12 -2.50 -7.29 -21.67
N ALA A 13 -3.21 -6.89 -20.61
CA ALA A 13 -2.60 -6.31 -19.41
C ALA A 13 -1.65 -7.32 -18.71
N PHE A 14 -2.04 -8.59 -18.65
CA PHE A 14 -1.18 -9.65 -18.10
C PHE A 14 -0.01 -10.00 -19.02
N LEU A 15 -0.21 -9.99 -20.34
CA LEU A 15 0.87 -10.22 -21.30
C LEU A 15 1.93 -9.12 -21.27
N LEU A 16 1.56 -7.87 -21.00
CA LEU A 16 2.52 -6.78 -20.78
C LEU A 16 3.44 -7.06 -19.57
N SER A 17 3.01 -7.85 -18.60
CA SER A 17 3.87 -8.23 -17.46
C SER A 17 5.07 -9.08 -17.89
N VAL A 18 5.02 -9.75 -19.04
CA VAL A 18 6.15 -10.52 -19.60
C VAL A 18 7.35 -9.58 -19.86
N VAL A 19 7.08 -8.35 -20.29
CA VAL A 19 8.13 -7.33 -20.48
C VAL A 19 8.80 -7.01 -19.15
N LEU A 20 8.00 -6.84 -18.08
CA LEU A 20 8.53 -6.60 -16.74
C LEU A 20 9.35 -7.78 -16.22
N VAL A 21 8.93 -9.01 -16.50
CA VAL A 21 9.71 -10.23 -16.18
C VAL A 21 11.06 -10.22 -16.91
N GLY A 22 11.06 -9.86 -18.21
CA GLY A 22 12.29 -9.68 -18.98
C GLY A 22 13.24 -8.65 -18.37
N VAL A 23 12.71 -7.48 -17.99
CA VAL A 23 13.48 -6.44 -17.32
C VAL A 23 14.02 -6.93 -15.96
N ALA A 24 13.19 -7.62 -15.17
CA ALA A 24 13.59 -8.15 -13.87
C ALA A 24 14.72 -9.20 -14.01
N LEU A 25 14.63 -10.08 -15.01
CA LEU A 25 15.69 -11.05 -15.32
C LEU A 25 16.97 -10.36 -15.76
N TYR A 26 16.88 -9.35 -16.63
CA TYR A 26 18.03 -8.56 -17.06
C TYR A 26 18.73 -7.90 -15.87
N ILE A 27 17.98 -7.24 -15.01
CA ILE A 27 18.47 -6.61 -13.77
C ILE A 27 19.15 -7.67 -12.89
N ARG A 28 18.51 -8.82 -12.66
CA ARG A 28 19.05 -9.89 -11.81
C ARG A 28 20.36 -10.48 -12.34
N MET A 29 20.53 -10.54 -13.65
CA MET A 29 21.77 -11.06 -14.27
C MET A 29 22.93 -10.05 -14.25
N HIS A 30 22.64 -8.74 -14.20
CA HIS A 30 23.65 -7.69 -14.33
C HIS A 30 23.94 -6.95 -13.01
N ILE A 31 23.06 -7.04 -12.01
CA ILE A 31 23.35 -6.45 -10.69
C ILE A 31 24.21 -7.42 -9.89
N LEU A 32 25.43 -6.99 -9.61
CA LEU A 32 26.32 -7.67 -8.68
C LEU A 32 25.75 -7.59 -7.25
N GLU A 33 25.95 -8.66 -6.48
CA GLU A 33 25.60 -8.66 -5.05
C GLU A 33 26.27 -7.49 -4.33
N THR A 34 25.50 -6.79 -3.47
CA THR A 34 26.02 -5.66 -2.71
C THR A 34 27.16 -6.11 -1.80
N PRO A 35 28.22 -5.28 -1.61
CA PRO A 35 29.34 -5.62 -0.71
C PRO A 35 28.89 -5.99 0.70
N ASP A 36 27.81 -5.37 1.19
CA ASP A 36 27.24 -5.64 2.51
C ASP A 36 26.61 -7.03 2.59
N PHE A 37 25.92 -7.46 1.52
CA PHE A 37 25.36 -8.81 1.45
C PHE A 37 26.45 -9.87 1.40
N ARG A 38 27.52 -9.66 0.64
CA ARG A 38 28.68 -10.55 0.59
C ARG A 38 29.32 -10.73 1.96
N LYS A 39 29.57 -9.61 2.67
CA LYS A 39 30.13 -9.64 4.05
C LYS A 39 29.18 -10.36 5.02
N ALA A 40 27.87 -10.15 4.90
CA ALA A 40 26.86 -10.83 5.72
C ALA A 40 26.83 -12.33 5.42
N GLN A 41 26.95 -12.73 4.16
CA GLN A 41 26.98 -14.12 3.74
C GLN A 41 28.25 -14.85 4.23
N GLU A 42 29.40 -14.19 4.19
CA GLU A 42 30.66 -14.74 4.72
C GLU A 42 30.58 -14.97 6.23
N ARG A 43 30.02 -14.03 6.99
CA ARG A 43 29.75 -14.17 8.43
C ARG A 43 28.74 -15.28 8.72
N GLY A 44 27.67 -15.36 7.95
CA GLY A 44 26.62 -16.38 8.10
C GLY A 44 27.08 -17.81 7.82
N LYS A 45 28.06 -18.00 6.94
CA LYS A 45 28.65 -19.33 6.68
C LYS A 45 29.39 -19.91 7.90
N THR A 46 29.87 -19.04 8.78
CA THR A 46 30.67 -19.43 9.95
C THR A 46 29.85 -19.68 11.20
N GLU A 47 28.65 -19.06 11.32
CA GLU A 47 27.96 -19.00 12.61
C GLU A 47 26.54 -19.63 12.68
N HIS A 48 25.82 -19.85 11.56
CA HIS A 48 24.39 -20.18 11.68
C HIS A 48 23.91 -21.38 10.85
N LYS A 49 23.50 -22.43 11.57
CA LYS A 49 22.77 -23.61 11.03
C LYS A 49 21.24 -23.46 11.02
N SER A 50 20.67 -22.37 11.57
CA SER A 50 19.22 -22.18 11.70
C SER A 50 18.60 -21.50 10.48
N LEU A 51 17.35 -21.87 10.17
CA LEU A 51 16.58 -21.22 9.10
C LEU A 51 16.41 -19.71 9.39
N PRO A 52 16.58 -18.83 8.36
CA PRO A 52 16.47 -17.38 8.54
C PRO A 52 15.15 -16.93 9.20
N ILE A 53 14.04 -17.60 8.90
CA ILE A 53 12.74 -17.29 9.48
C ILE A 53 12.69 -17.52 10.98
N VAL A 54 13.26 -18.64 11.47
CA VAL A 54 13.31 -18.96 12.90
C VAL A 54 14.17 -17.95 13.64
N ARG A 55 15.27 -17.53 13.01
CA ARG A 55 16.18 -16.54 13.57
C ARG A 55 15.53 -15.17 13.69
N VAL A 56 14.90 -14.67 12.63
CA VAL A 56 14.17 -13.39 12.65
C VAL A 56 13.11 -13.38 13.76
N CYS A 57 12.31 -14.45 13.87
CA CYS A 57 11.26 -14.53 14.88
C CYS A 57 11.81 -14.60 16.32
N LYS A 58 12.99 -15.18 16.53
CA LYS A 58 13.61 -15.28 17.86
C LYS A 58 14.41 -14.06 18.24
N GLU A 59 15.20 -13.51 17.32
CA GLU A 59 16.14 -12.44 17.61
C GLU A 59 15.52 -11.05 17.47
N HIS A 60 14.50 -10.89 16.57
CA HIS A 60 13.89 -9.59 16.27
C HIS A 60 12.35 -9.57 16.37
N PRO A 61 11.72 -10.16 17.41
CA PRO A 61 10.26 -10.20 17.53
C PRO A 61 9.64 -8.80 17.64
N GLY A 62 10.31 -7.87 18.33
CA GLY A 62 9.85 -6.49 18.46
C GLY A 62 9.83 -5.74 17.12
N ASN A 63 10.83 -5.96 16.27
CA ASN A 63 10.91 -5.33 14.95
C ASN A 63 9.82 -5.89 14.00
N ILE A 64 9.52 -7.20 14.11
CA ILE A 64 8.41 -7.81 13.38
C ILE A 64 7.09 -7.19 13.84
N ALA A 65 6.82 -7.12 15.13
CA ALA A 65 5.59 -6.57 15.67
C ALA A 65 5.41 -5.09 15.27
N LEU A 66 6.48 -4.30 15.33
CA LEU A 66 6.49 -2.90 14.92
C LEU A 66 6.23 -2.75 13.41
N GLY A 67 6.90 -3.55 12.58
CA GLY A 67 6.73 -3.54 11.13
C GLY A 67 5.34 -3.99 10.72
N VAL A 68 4.83 -5.10 11.29
CA VAL A 68 3.47 -5.59 11.07
C VAL A 68 2.44 -4.54 11.49
N GLY A 69 2.59 -3.92 12.66
CA GLY A 69 1.70 -2.86 13.14
C GLY A 69 1.72 -1.62 12.22
N ALA A 70 2.90 -1.19 11.80
CA ALA A 70 3.02 -0.07 10.85
C ALA A 70 2.35 -0.40 9.50
N ARG A 71 2.56 -1.61 8.97
CA ARG A 71 1.99 -2.05 7.69
C ARG A 71 0.46 -2.08 7.65
N TRP A 72 -0.22 -2.18 8.80
CA TRP A 72 -1.67 -2.18 8.87
C TRP A 72 -2.28 -0.89 8.32
N ILE A 73 -1.70 0.27 8.64
CA ILE A 73 -2.25 1.56 8.19
C ILE A 73 -2.25 1.65 6.67
N ASP A 74 -1.16 1.22 6.02
CA ASP A 74 -1.05 1.20 4.58
C ASP A 74 -2.13 0.33 3.94
N GLY A 75 -2.24 -0.92 4.38
CA GLY A 75 -3.19 -1.86 3.82
C GLY A 75 -4.65 -1.45 4.05
N VAL A 76 -5.02 -1.05 5.26
CA VAL A 76 -6.40 -0.64 5.58
C VAL A 76 -6.79 0.62 4.81
N PHE A 77 -5.96 1.66 4.88
CA PHE A 77 -6.27 2.94 4.27
C PHE A 77 -6.43 2.83 2.75
N PHE A 78 -5.51 2.12 2.09
CA PHE A 78 -5.59 1.89 0.65
C PHE A 78 -6.85 1.11 0.27
N ASN A 79 -7.17 0.03 0.99
CA ASN A 79 -8.37 -0.76 0.68
C ASN A 79 -9.67 0.03 0.92
N VAL A 80 -9.71 0.93 1.90
CA VAL A 80 -10.88 1.78 2.13
C VAL A 80 -11.02 2.81 1.00
N LEU A 81 -10.00 3.60 0.69
CA LEU A 81 -10.11 4.71 -0.26
C LEU A 81 -9.87 4.35 -1.73
N ALA A 82 -9.29 3.20 -2.05
CA ALA A 82 -9.10 2.79 -3.44
C ALA A 82 -10.06 1.66 -3.88
N VAL A 83 -10.56 0.85 -2.95
CA VAL A 83 -11.41 -0.30 -3.28
C VAL A 83 -12.83 -0.10 -2.75
N PHE A 84 -13.00 0.06 -1.42
CA PHE A 84 -14.33 0.17 -0.82
C PHE A 84 -15.06 1.45 -1.26
N VAL A 85 -14.35 2.57 -1.40
CA VAL A 85 -14.95 3.85 -1.82
C VAL A 85 -15.72 3.76 -3.14
N ILE A 86 -15.30 2.92 -4.08
CA ILE A 86 -16.00 2.72 -5.35
C ILE A 86 -17.40 2.11 -5.09
N THR A 87 -17.46 1.11 -4.20
CA THR A 87 -18.72 0.48 -3.81
C THR A 87 -19.62 1.48 -3.09
N TYR A 88 -19.05 2.27 -2.17
CA TYR A 88 -19.74 3.31 -1.43
C TYR A 88 -20.35 4.37 -2.37
N LEU A 89 -19.56 4.93 -3.29
CA LEU A 89 -20.04 5.94 -4.24
C LEU A 89 -21.17 5.45 -5.15
N VAL A 90 -21.07 4.19 -5.59
CA VAL A 90 -22.10 3.60 -6.49
C VAL A 90 -23.38 3.23 -5.75
N GLN A 91 -23.29 2.73 -4.51
CA GLN A 91 -24.47 2.20 -3.80
C GLN A 91 -25.17 3.23 -2.91
N TYR A 92 -24.46 4.24 -2.41
CA TYR A 92 -24.98 5.17 -1.42
C TYR A 92 -24.99 6.64 -1.86
N VAL A 93 -24.13 7.01 -2.80
CA VAL A 93 -24.08 8.38 -3.35
C VAL A 93 -24.68 8.46 -4.76
N ASP A 94 -25.09 7.32 -5.33
CA ASP A 94 -25.68 7.19 -6.68
C ASP A 94 -24.77 7.69 -7.82
N VAL A 95 -23.45 7.61 -7.63
CA VAL A 95 -22.48 8.01 -8.66
C VAL A 95 -22.28 6.87 -9.67
N PRO A 96 -22.31 7.12 -10.98
CA PRO A 96 -22.01 6.11 -11.98
C PRO A 96 -20.64 5.45 -11.75
N ARG A 97 -20.58 4.12 -11.86
CA ARG A 97 -19.34 3.36 -11.62
C ARG A 97 -18.14 3.86 -12.43
N THR A 98 -18.39 4.30 -13.66
CA THR A 98 -17.34 4.84 -14.54
C THR A 98 -16.72 6.12 -13.97
N GLU A 99 -17.54 6.99 -13.39
CA GLU A 99 -17.10 8.23 -12.77
C GLU A 99 -16.33 7.97 -11.47
N ALA A 100 -16.84 7.07 -10.62
CA ALA A 100 -16.13 6.65 -9.41
C ALA A 100 -14.73 6.06 -9.73
N LEU A 101 -14.65 5.19 -10.74
CA LEU A 101 -13.36 4.64 -11.21
C LEU A 101 -12.44 5.73 -11.76
N THR A 102 -12.99 6.70 -12.50
CA THR A 102 -12.21 7.81 -13.07
C THR A 102 -11.60 8.68 -11.97
N VAL A 103 -12.33 8.97 -10.90
CA VAL A 103 -11.81 9.74 -9.76
C VAL A 103 -10.67 9.00 -9.07
N VAL A 104 -10.82 7.70 -8.82
CA VAL A 104 -9.75 6.88 -8.21
C VAL A 104 -8.53 6.79 -9.13
N MET A 105 -8.74 6.68 -10.45
CA MET A 105 -7.65 6.70 -11.44
C MET A 105 -6.89 8.03 -11.42
N ILE A 106 -7.60 9.15 -11.37
CA ILE A 106 -6.97 10.49 -11.25
C ILE A 106 -6.18 10.57 -9.95
N ALA A 107 -6.74 10.11 -8.83
CA ALA A 107 -6.04 10.08 -7.56
C ALA A 107 -4.74 9.27 -7.63
N ALA A 108 -4.77 8.09 -8.27
CA ALA A 108 -3.58 7.27 -8.47
C ALA A 108 -2.52 7.97 -9.35
N LEU A 109 -2.92 8.67 -10.40
CA LEU A 109 -2.00 9.44 -11.25
C LEU A 109 -1.36 10.61 -10.47
N VAL A 110 -2.17 11.34 -9.71
CA VAL A 110 -1.69 12.45 -8.85
C VAL A 110 -0.75 11.92 -7.76
N MET A 111 -0.98 10.71 -7.24
CA MET A 111 -0.14 10.10 -6.21
C MET A 111 1.31 9.87 -6.69
N CYS A 112 1.55 9.57 -7.96
CA CYS A 112 2.88 9.25 -8.48
C CYS A 112 3.95 10.32 -8.17
N PRO A 113 3.77 11.62 -8.49
CA PRO A 113 4.74 12.64 -8.13
C PRO A 113 4.85 12.86 -6.62
N PHE A 114 3.75 12.69 -5.87
CA PHE A 114 3.78 12.83 -4.41
C PHE A 114 4.57 11.72 -3.71
N ILE A 115 4.58 10.50 -4.22
CA ILE A 115 5.44 9.41 -3.72
C ILE A 115 6.92 9.80 -3.82
N LEU A 116 7.34 10.35 -4.96
CA LEU A 116 8.73 10.81 -5.15
C LEU A 116 9.08 11.95 -4.21
N PHE A 117 8.16 12.89 -4.02
CA PHE A 117 8.31 14.00 -3.09
C PHE A 117 8.39 13.50 -1.64
N ALA A 118 7.51 12.59 -1.24
CA ALA A 118 7.47 12.01 0.10
C ALA A 118 8.75 11.21 0.41
N GLY A 119 9.29 10.48 -0.57
CA GLY A 119 10.59 9.82 -0.43
C GLY A 119 11.72 10.79 -0.11
N ARG A 120 11.83 11.90 -0.88
CA ARG A 120 12.81 12.96 -0.61
C ARG A 120 12.63 13.63 0.75
N LEU A 121 11.36 13.85 1.14
CA LEU A 121 11.03 14.43 2.44
C LEU A 121 11.47 13.50 3.58
N ALA A 122 11.25 12.22 3.41
CA ALA A 122 11.65 11.18 4.37
C ALA A 122 13.17 11.07 4.52
N ASP A 123 13.92 11.19 3.42
CA ASP A 123 15.38 11.21 3.47
C ASP A 123 15.92 12.46 4.19
N ARG A 124 15.22 13.60 4.10
CA ARG A 124 15.63 14.88 4.73
C ARG A 124 15.23 14.96 6.20
N PHE A 125 14.02 14.56 6.56
CA PHE A 125 13.45 14.76 7.91
C PHE A 125 13.44 13.49 8.77
N GLY A 126 13.78 12.36 8.17
CA GLY A 126 13.78 11.04 8.81
C GLY A 126 12.53 10.23 8.45
N ARG A 127 12.76 9.00 8.01
CA ARG A 127 11.74 8.07 7.48
C ARG A 127 10.59 7.83 8.45
N GLY A 128 10.93 7.52 9.71
CA GLY A 128 9.92 7.25 10.75
C GLY A 128 9.04 8.44 11.09
N LYS A 129 9.58 9.67 11.07
CA LYS A 129 8.81 10.89 11.36
C LYS A 129 7.80 11.18 10.24
N VAL A 130 8.25 11.11 8.99
CA VAL A 130 7.39 11.36 7.82
C VAL A 130 6.31 10.29 7.73
N TYR A 131 6.66 9.03 7.90
CA TYR A 131 5.72 7.92 7.94
C TYR A 131 4.66 8.08 9.04
N GLY A 132 5.08 8.37 10.27
CA GLY A 132 4.20 8.54 11.41
C GLY A 132 3.23 9.72 11.25
N LEU A 133 3.74 10.88 10.80
CA LEU A 133 2.90 12.06 10.52
C LEU A 133 1.90 11.78 9.40
N ALA A 134 2.35 11.17 8.31
CA ALA A 134 1.49 10.80 7.20
C ALA A 134 0.40 9.80 7.61
N SER A 135 0.76 8.79 8.43
CA SER A 135 -0.20 7.83 8.99
C SER A 135 -1.27 8.50 9.86
N LEU A 136 -0.87 9.47 10.68
CA LEU A 136 -1.80 10.27 11.48
C LEU A 136 -2.75 11.08 10.59
N LEU A 137 -2.22 11.75 9.57
CA LEU A 137 -3.03 12.52 8.61
C LEU A 137 -3.99 11.61 7.82
N CYS A 138 -3.55 10.43 7.42
CA CYS A 138 -4.42 9.42 6.81
C CYS A 138 -5.59 9.07 7.74
N GLY A 139 -5.33 8.71 9.00
CA GLY A 139 -6.37 8.37 9.95
C GLY A 139 -7.37 9.50 10.19
N LEU A 140 -6.86 10.73 10.40
CA LEU A 140 -7.70 11.91 10.62
C LEU A 140 -8.51 12.32 9.37
N SER A 141 -8.04 12.01 8.18
CA SER A 141 -8.71 12.39 6.94
C SER A 141 -9.90 11.49 6.56
N ILE A 142 -10.01 10.30 7.11
CA ILE A 142 -11.08 9.35 6.76
C ILE A 142 -12.46 9.97 7.03
N PHE A 143 -12.70 10.46 8.24
CA PHE A 143 -14.01 11.04 8.60
C PHE A 143 -14.41 12.23 7.72
N PRO A 144 -13.60 13.29 7.57
CA PRO A 144 -13.95 14.39 6.69
C PRO A 144 -14.10 13.99 5.22
N SER A 145 -13.39 12.94 4.76
CA SER A 145 -13.53 12.43 3.39
C SER A 145 -14.91 11.84 3.14
N PHE A 146 -15.39 10.95 4.01
CA PHE A 146 -16.72 10.35 3.87
C PHE A 146 -17.84 11.39 4.07
N TRP A 147 -17.71 12.28 5.05
CA TRP A 147 -18.64 13.37 5.27
C TRP A 147 -18.74 14.31 4.05
N LEU A 148 -17.60 14.62 3.41
CA LEU A 148 -17.59 15.44 2.20
C LEU A 148 -18.21 14.72 1.00
N MET A 149 -18.00 13.40 0.88
CA MET A 149 -18.61 12.57 -0.17
C MET A 149 -20.13 12.51 -0.02
N GLU A 150 -20.64 12.29 1.20
CA GLU A 150 -22.07 12.27 1.50
C GLU A 150 -22.72 13.63 1.23
N GLY A 151 -22.13 14.72 1.72
CA GLY A 151 -22.61 16.10 1.49
C GLY A 151 -22.43 16.63 0.06
N SER A 152 -21.76 15.89 -0.80
CA SER A 152 -21.44 16.33 -2.17
C SER A 152 -22.65 16.40 -3.12
N GLY A 153 -23.74 15.68 -2.78
CA GLY A 153 -24.88 15.52 -3.68
C GLY A 153 -24.51 14.97 -5.07
N GLY A 154 -23.47 14.14 -5.15
CA GLY A 154 -22.96 13.58 -6.41
C GLY A 154 -22.01 14.52 -7.18
N THR A 155 -21.62 15.66 -6.63
CA THR A 155 -20.72 16.60 -7.29
C THR A 155 -19.30 16.02 -7.38
N LEU A 156 -18.86 15.63 -8.58
CA LEU A 156 -17.57 14.97 -8.83
C LEU A 156 -16.36 15.75 -8.33
N PHE A 157 -16.41 17.08 -8.31
CA PHE A 157 -15.32 17.89 -7.81
C PHE A 157 -15.10 17.71 -6.31
N LEU A 158 -16.19 17.69 -5.51
CA LEU A 158 -16.10 17.47 -4.05
C LEU A 158 -15.68 16.04 -3.73
N ILE A 159 -16.22 15.06 -4.46
CA ILE A 159 -15.81 13.65 -4.36
C ILE A 159 -14.33 13.51 -4.73
N GLY A 160 -13.89 14.20 -5.79
CA GLY A 160 -12.49 14.24 -6.20
C GLY A 160 -11.57 14.76 -5.09
N LEU A 161 -11.92 15.87 -4.45
CA LEU A 161 -11.14 16.41 -3.32
C LEU A 161 -11.11 15.43 -2.14
N ALA A 162 -12.24 14.82 -1.81
CA ALA A 162 -12.38 13.87 -0.71
C ALA A 162 -11.52 12.61 -0.88
N ILE A 163 -11.19 12.23 -2.11
CA ILE A 163 -10.38 11.05 -2.42
C ILE A 163 -8.94 11.44 -2.75
N VAL A 164 -8.73 12.45 -3.60
CA VAL A 164 -7.39 12.83 -4.09
C VAL A 164 -6.49 13.33 -2.96
N ILE A 165 -7.00 14.19 -2.07
CA ILE A 165 -6.16 14.73 -0.99
C ILE A 165 -5.67 13.60 -0.07
N PRO A 166 -6.51 12.75 0.52
CA PRO A 166 -6.04 11.70 1.41
C PRO A 166 -5.22 10.63 0.69
N LEU A 167 -5.68 10.15 -0.48
CA LEU A 167 -5.05 9.06 -1.19
C LEU A 167 -3.78 9.48 -1.91
N SER A 168 -3.71 10.70 -2.47
CA SER A 168 -2.54 11.09 -3.26
C SER A 168 -1.50 11.85 -2.44
N VAL A 169 -1.92 12.67 -1.47
CA VAL A 169 -0.98 13.51 -0.71
C VAL A 169 -0.57 12.82 0.60
N PHE A 170 -1.54 12.46 1.44
CA PHE A 170 -1.22 11.92 2.76
C PHE A 170 -0.70 10.48 2.65
N TYR A 171 -1.39 9.63 1.91
CA TYR A 171 -0.97 8.24 1.76
C TYR A 171 0.35 8.10 0.98
N ALA A 172 0.69 9.01 0.06
CA ALA A 172 2.02 9.03 -0.54
C ALA A 172 3.14 9.18 0.51
N GLY A 173 2.88 9.89 1.62
CA GLY A 173 3.80 10.02 2.75
C GLY A 173 3.95 8.74 3.57
N VAL A 174 2.99 7.82 3.50
CA VAL A 174 3.09 6.46 4.05
C VAL A 174 3.85 5.57 3.07
N PHE A 175 3.37 5.46 1.84
CA PHE A 175 3.87 4.55 0.83
C PHE A 175 5.30 4.87 0.35
N GLY A 176 5.65 6.17 0.20
CA GLY A 176 6.96 6.60 -0.31
C GLY A 176 8.15 6.10 0.53
N PRO A 177 8.20 6.33 1.83
CA PRO A 177 9.30 5.90 2.68
C PRO A 177 9.20 4.45 3.17
N GLU A 178 8.09 3.77 2.98
CA GLU A 178 7.74 2.50 3.62
C GLU A 178 8.80 1.41 3.40
N ALA A 179 9.18 1.16 2.14
CA ALA A 179 10.13 0.11 1.80
C ALA A 179 11.50 0.33 2.46
N ALA A 180 11.96 1.58 2.49
CA ALA A 180 13.21 1.96 3.14
C ALA A 180 13.10 1.87 4.66
N LEU A 181 11.98 2.33 5.24
CA LEU A 181 11.72 2.24 6.68
C LEU A 181 11.74 0.79 7.16
N PHE A 182 11.04 -0.12 6.48
CA PHE A 182 11.02 -1.54 6.86
C PHE A 182 12.36 -2.23 6.61
N SER A 183 13.12 -1.79 5.61
CA SER A 183 14.48 -2.26 5.39
C SER A 183 15.42 -1.92 6.56
N ASP A 184 15.23 -0.77 7.19
CA ASP A 184 16.03 -0.32 8.32
C ASP A 184 15.73 -1.08 9.64
N LEU A 185 14.58 -1.77 9.73
CA LEU A 185 14.21 -2.56 10.90
C LEU A 185 15.05 -3.83 11.06
N PHE A 186 15.64 -4.35 9.99
CA PHE A 186 16.30 -5.65 10.01
C PHE A 186 17.75 -5.57 9.55
N PRO A 187 18.67 -6.30 10.22
CA PRO A 187 20.04 -6.41 9.77
C PRO A 187 20.14 -7.14 8.41
N PRO A 188 21.21 -6.90 7.64
CA PRO A 188 21.33 -7.35 6.24
C PRO A 188 21.16 -8.86 6.03
N ASP A 189 21.57 -9.67 6.98
CA ASP A 189 21.56 -11.14 6.92
C ASP A 189 20.16 -11.77 7.04
N VAL A 190 19.21 -11.09 7.66
CA VAL A 190 17.81 -11.54 7.82
C VAL A 190 16.79 -10.56 7.24
N ARG A 191 17.26 -9.44 6.65
CA ARG A 191 16.42 -8.35 6.15
C ARG A 191 15.34 -8.82 5.19
N TYR A 192 15.69 -9.62 4.19
CA TYR A 192 14.73 -10.13 3.20
C TYR A 192 13.59 -10.91 3.86
N THR A 193 13.92 -11.81 4.78
CA THR A 193 12.93 -12.62 5.51
C THR A 193 12.08 -11.76 6.42
N GLY A 194 12.68 -10.81 7.15
CA GLY A 194 11.96 -9.89 8.03
C GLY A 194 10.96 -9.02 7.26
N ILE A 195 11.40 -8.40 6.17
CA ILE A 195 10.53 -7.60 5.31
C ILE A 195 9.41 -8.45 4.73
N SER A 196 9.70 -9.67 4.26
CA SER A 196 8.68 -10.58 3.70
C SER A 196 7.57 -10.88 4.71
N ILE A 197 7.91 -11.13 5.98
CA ILE A 197 6.92 -11.35 7.04
C ILE A 197 6.06 -10.08 7.25
N VAL A 198 6.71 -8.91 7.34
CA VAL A 198 6.03 -7.62 7.55
C VAL A 198 5.04 -7.31 6.43
N TYR A 199 5.38 -7.60 5.18
CA TYR A 199 4.48 -7.33 4.04
C TYR A 199 3.38 -8.37 3.90
N GLN A 200 3.71 -9.66 4.02
CA GLN A 200 2.76 -10.72 3.67
C GLN A 200 1.73 -10.98 4.77
N PHE A 201 2.12 -10.93 6.03
CA PHE A 201 1.21 -11.24 7.13
C PHE A 201 0.03 -10.26 7.24
N PRO A 202 0.22 -8.93 7.29
CA PRO A 202 -0.92 -8.00 7.26
C PRO A 202 -1.63 -7.99 5.92
N GLY A 203 -0.91 -8.11 4.80
CA GLY A 203 -1.47 -8.10 3.45
C GLY A 203 -2.56 -9.14 3.25
N PHE A 204 -2.34 -10.36 3.71
CA PHE A 204 -3.33 -11.43 3.66
C PHE A 204 -4.60 -11.11 4.46
N LEU A 205 -4.45 -10.59 5.68
CA LEU A 205 -5.57 -10.25 6.55
C LEU A 205 -6.34 -9.03 6.03
N VAL A 206 -5.63 -7.98 5.64
CA VAL A 206 -6.24 -6.71 5.23
C VAL A 206 -6.95 -6.82 3.89
N ALA A 207 -6.33 -7.40 2.87
CA ALA A 207 -6.94 -7.51 1.54
C ALA A 207 -8.19 -8.40 1.52
N GLY A 208 -8.21 -9.46 2.36
CA GLY A 208 -9.35 -10.38 2.44
C GLY A 208 -10.48 -9.89 3.34
N ILE A 209 -10.16 -9.26 4.47
CA ILE A 209 -11.14 -9.00 5.53
C ILE A 209 -11.70 -7.57 5.48
N VAL A 210 -10.86 -6.56 5.24
CA VAL A 210 -11.26 -5.14 5.38
C VAL A 210 -12.42 -4.74 4.46
N PRO A 211 -12.43 -5.03 3.15
CA PRO A 211 -13.55 -4.65 2.30
C PRO A 211 -14.87 -5.32 2.71
N GLY A 212 -14.78 -6.58 3.17
CA GLY A 212 -15.93 -7.32 3.69
C GLY A 212 -16.49 -6.73 4.98
N LEU A 213 -15.63 -6.36 5.92
CA LEU A 213 -16.03 -5.69 7.16
C LEU A 213 -16.67 -4.32 6.88
N CYS A 214 -16.08 -3.51 6.00
CA CYS A 214 -16.65 -2.22 5.63
C CYS A 214 -18.08 -2.38 5.08
N THR A 215 -18.31 -3.35 4.19
CA THR A 215 -19.65 -3.63 3.65
C THR A 215 -20.62 -4.17 4.70
N LEU A 216 -20.17 -4.94 5.68
CA LEU A 216 -20.96 -5.42 6.78
C LEU A 216 -21.41 -4.27 7.72
N PHE A 217 -20.47 -3.40 8.10
CA PHE A 217 -20.77 -2.23 8.93
C PHE A 217 -21.76 -1.29 8.26
N MET A 218 -21.60 -1.04 6.96
CA MET A 218 -22.54 -0.25 6.18
C MET A 218 -23.97 -0.83 6.19
N LYS A 219 -24.10 -2.17 6.07
CA LYS A 219 -25.40 -2.83 6.15
C LYS A 219 -26.03 -2.76 7.54
N TRP A 220 -25.23 -2.75 8.59
CA TRP A 220 -25.75 -2.63 9.97
C TRP A 220 -26.18 -1.21 10.32
N ASN A 221 -25.60 -0.21 9.67
CA ASN A 221 -25.85 1.20 9.94
C ASN A 221 -26.72 1.87 8.84
N ASP A 222 -27.58 1.09 8.15
CA ASP A 222 -28.51 1.55 7.11
C ASP A 222 -27.84 2.43 6.00
N GLY A 223 -26.54 2.19 5.77
CA GLY A 223 -25.76 2.89 4.74
C GLY A 223 -24.95 4.07 5.23
N ASP A 224 -25.04 4.45 6.50
CA ASP A 224 -24.19 5.50 7.07
C ASP A 224 -22.79 4.94 7.38
N PRO A 225 -21.72 5.54 6.83
CA PRO A 225 -20.34 5.13 7.08
C PRO A 225 -19.75 5.69 8.39
N LEU A 226 -20.45 6.60 9.04
CA LEU A 226 -20.07 7.30 10.28
C LEU A 226 -20.94 6.87 11.43
#